data_9e24790cd0d25611129d39af29ae215f
#
_entry.id   9e24790cd0d25611129d39af29ae215f
#
_cell.length_a   1.000
_cell.length_b   1.000
_cell.length_c   1.000
_cell.angle_alpha   90.00
_cell.angle_beta   90.00
_cell.angle_gamma   90.00
#
_symmetry.space_group_name_H-M   'P 1'
#
loop_
_entity.id
_entity.type
_entity.pdbx_description
1 polymer ?
#
loop_
_entity_poly.entity_id
_entity_poly.type
_entity_poly.pdbx_seq_one_letter_code
_entity_poly.pdbx_strand_id
1 'polypeptide(L)'
;MNKLQALAQKSRFAFLILFTLFLSSCSETPERFFDIAILNTNMINDFASADLARHIEDETKEYPDIPSSKKKGDEAAVSLNNKILYLEQSLDKVKKLSASGEEEKQIKALSQQLYELVIPVYKNEYLAYAKLCDSKGSRAAKDEMIKNIDEKYGARFEQNFNALMEKGKVYAQKHNIQVNWGK
;
A
#
# COMPACT_ATOMS: atom_id res chain seq x y z
N MET A 1 -53.91 -34.46 4.07
CA MET A 1 -52.86 -33.45 4.00
C MET A 1 -52.94 -32.80 2.62
N ASN A 2 -53.40 -31.55 2.56
CA ASN A 2 -53.80 -30.91 1.30
C ASN A 2 -52.57 -30.59 0.43
N LYS A 3 -52.66 -30.87 -0.89
CA LYS A 3 -51.62 -30.56 -1.90
C LYS A 3 -51.09 -29.10 -1.82
N LEU A 4 -51.93 -28.17 -1.38
CA LEU A 4 -51.58 -26.76 -1.14
C LEU A 4 -50.56 -26.55 0.01
N GLN A 5 -50.66 -27.34 1.09
CA GLN A 5 -49.71 -27.25 2.21
C GLN A 5 -48.33 -27.80 1.83
N ALA A 6 -48.29 -28.87 1.03
CA ALA A 6 -47.02 -29.44 0.53
C ALA A 6 -46.30 -28.50 -0.47
N LEU A 7 -47.04 -27.76 -1.31
CA LEU A 7 -46.48 -26.74 -2.21
C LEU A 7 -45.93 -25.53 -1.46
N ALA A 8 -46.64 -25.06 -0.43
CA ALA A 8 -46.20 -23.96 0.41
C ALA A 8 -44.93 -24.30 1.22
N GLN A 9 -44.81 -25.57 1.65
CA GLN A 9 -43.65 -26.05 2.39
C GLN A 9 -42.43 -26.19 1.48
N LYS A 10 -42.59 -26.67 0.24
CA LYS A 10 -41.52 -26.72 -0.77
C LYS A 10 -41.04 -25.32 -1.18
N SER A 11 -41.96 -24.36 -1.33
CA SER A 11 -41.61 -22.96 -1.63
C SER A 11 -40.83 -22.30 -0.51
N ARG A 12 -41.17 -22.54 0.76
CA ARG A 12 -40.43 -22.02 1.92
C ARG A 12 -39.01 -22.60 2.03
N PHE A 13 -38.85 -23.88 1.72
CA PHE A 13 -37.54 -24.55 1.69
C PHE A 13 -36.65 -24.01 0.56
N ALA A 14 -37.22 -23.82 -0.63
CA ALA A 14 -36.49 -23.24 -1.78
C ALA A 14 -36.08 -21.79 -1.51
N PHE A 15 -36.91 -21.00 -0.84
CA PHE A 15 -36.60 -19.62 -0.47
C PHE A 15 -35.50 -19.54 0.61
N LEU A 16 -35.49 -20.47 1.57
CA LEU A 16 -34.46 -20.56 2.60
C LEU A 16 -33.09 -20.94 2.01
N ILE A 17 -33.06 -21.88 1.05
CA ILE A 17 -31.83 -22.28 0.37
C ILE A 17 -31.28 -21.14 -0.52
N LEU A 18 -32.16 -20.40 -1.19
CA LEU A 18 -31.76 -19.26 -2.01
C LEU A 18 -31.21 -18.11 -1.16
N PHE A 19 -31.76 -17.86 0.04
CA PHE A 19 -31.31 -16.82 0.96
C PHE A 19 -29.93 -17.12 1.57
N THR A 20 -29.60 -18.40 1.80
CA THR A 20 -28.28 -18.79 2.33
C THR A 20 -27.17 -18.64 1.31
N LEU A 21 -27.47 -18.69 -0.01
CA LEU A 21 -26.47 -18.43 -1.08
C LEU A 21 -26.07 -16.97 -1.20
N PHE A 22 -26.88 -16.03 -0.72
CA PHE A 22 -26.53 -14.62 -0.72
C PHE A 22 -25.65 -14.19 0.46
N LEU A 23 -25.48 -15.01 1.50
CA LEU A 23 -24.66 -14.67 2.66
C LEU A 23 -23.17 -15.04 2.49
N SER A 24 -22.81 -15.75 1.44
CA SER A 24 -21.40 -16.13 1.16
C SER A 24 -20.62 -15.13 0.30
N SER A 25 -21.18 -13.95 -0.02
CA SER A 25 -20.61 -13.01 -1.00
C SER A 25 -19.87 -11.83 -0.41
N CYS A 26 -19.44 -11.86 0.85
CA CYS A 26 -18.72 -10.72 1.48
C CYS A 26 -17.27 -11.01 1.88
N SER A 27 -16.68 -12.15 1.49
CA SER A 27 -15.25 -12.36 1.66
C SER A 27 -14.49 -11.89 0.42
N GLU A 28 -13.43 -11.13 0.61
CA GLU A 28 -12.49 -10.80 -0.47
C GLU A 28 -11.94 -12.11 -1.05
N THR A 29 -11.69 -12.13 -2.39
CA THR A 29 -10.95 -13.26 -2.95
C THR A 29 -9.50 -13.23 -2.47
N PRO A 30 -8.83 -14.40 -2.38
CA PRO A 30 -7.42 -14.45 -1.97
C PRO A 30 -6.53 -13.53 -2.81
N GLU A 31 -6.75 -13.45 -4.12
CA GLU A 31 -6.00 -12.58 -5.03
C GLU A 31 -6.21 -11.11 -4.68
N ARG A 32 -7.45 -10.68 -4.48
CA ARG A 32 -7.76 -9.30 -4.13
C ARG A 32 -7.21 -8.92 -2.74
N PHE A 33 -7.29 -9.84 -1.78
CA PHE A 33 -6.67 -9.65 -0.48
C PHE A 33 -5.16 -9.46 -0.62
N PHE A 34 -4.51 -10.32 -1.40
CA PHE A 34 -3.08 -10.27 -1.67
C PHE A 34 -2.65 -8.96 -2.35
N ASP A 35 -3.38 -8.54 -3.38
CA ASP A 35 -3.13 -7.28 -4.09
C ASP A 35 -3.17 -6.08 -3.14
N ILE A 36 -4.20 -6.01 -2.30
CA ILE A 36 -4.40 -4.85 -1.42
C ILE A 36 -3.43 -4.88 -0.24
N ALA A 37 -3.26 -6.04 0.42
CA ALA A 37 -2.49 -6.12 1.65
C ALA A 37 -0.98 -6.25 1.42
N ILE A 38 -0.55 -6.78 0.26
CA ILE A 38 0.86 -7.11 0.00
C ILE A 38 1.38 -6.35 -1.21
N LEU A 39 0.84 -6.54 -2.42
CA LEU A 39 1.41 -5.95 -3.63
C LEU A 39 1.39 -4.42 -3.61
N ASN A 40 0.35 -3.80 -3.05
CA ASN A 40 0.30 -2.34 -2.94
C ASN A 40 1.41 -1.75 -2.07
N THR A 41 2.03 -2.54 -1.18
CA THR A 41 3.18 -2.06 -0.38
C THR A 41 4.46 -1.91 -1.19
N ASN A 42 4.52 -2.42 -2.43
CA ASN A 42 5.66 -2.19 -3.32
C ASN A 42 5.88 -0.71 -3.64
N MET A 43 4.84 0.14 -3.50
CA MET A 43 5.00 1.59 -3.67
C MET A 43 5.87 2.28 -2.61
N ILE A 44 6.23 1.56 -1.55
CA ILE A 44 7.08 2.04 -0.46
C ILE A 44 8.34 1.20 -0.28
N ASN A 45 8.66 0.30 -1.20
CA ASN A 45 9.83 -0.58 -1.10
C ASN A 45 11.16 0.18 -1.08
N ASP A 46 11.18 1.41 -1.61
CA ASP A 46 12.30 2.34 -1.63
C ASP A 46 12.37 3.28 -0.41
N PHE A 47 11.51 3.08 0.58
CA PHE A 47 11.48 3.91 1.79
C PHE A 47 12.82 3.89 2.53
N ALA A 48 13.26 5.05 3.04
CA ALA A 48 14.53 5.28 3.73
C ALA A 48 15.77 4.95 2.87
N SER A 49 15.66 4.97 1.55
CA SER A 49 16.76 4.68 0.62
C SER A 49 17.25 5.94 -0.10
N ALA A 50 18.50 5.87 -0.61
CA ALA A 50 19.05 6.88 -1.51
C ALA A 50 18.27 6.95 -2.85
N ASP A 51 17.63 5.86 -3.28
CA ASP A 51 16.85 5.83 -4.51
C ASP A 51 15.58 6.67 -4.39
N LEU A 52 14.86 6.59 -3.26
CA LEU A 52 13.71 7.47 -3.02
C LEU A 52 14.14 8.95 -3.02
N ALA A 53 15.24 9.27 -2.35
CA ALA A 53 15.77 10.62 -2.34
C ALA A 53 16.08 11.13 -3.74
N ARG A 54 16.72 10.29 -4.57
CA ARG A 54 17.03 10.61 -5.96
C ARG A 54 15.76 10.81 -6.79
N HIS A 55 14.76 9.95 -6.64
CA HIS A 55 13.49 10.11 -7.36
C HIS A 55 12.81 11.44 -7.04
N ILE A 56 12.82 11.85 -5.76
CA ILE A 56 12.27 13.16 -5.36
C ILE A 56 13.09 14.31 -5.96
N GLU A 57 14.42 14.19 -5.97
CA GLU A 57 15.31 15.21 -6.54
C GLU A 57 15.17 15.30 -8.07
N ASP A 58 14.94 14.18 -8.76
CA ASP A 58 14.76 14.11 -10.21
C ASP A 58 13.53 14.91 -10.68
N GLU A 59 12.50 15.07 -9.84
CA GLU A 59 11.34 15.92 -10.16
C GLU A 59 11.72 17.37 -10.38
N THR A 60 12.84 17.84 -9.83
CA THR A 60 13.29 19.24 -9.95
C THR A 60 14.25 19.47 -11.13
N LYS A 61 14.61 18.43 -11.89
CA LYS A 61 15.57 18.54 -12.99
C LYS A 61 15.01 19.32 -14.19
N GLU A 62 15.79 20.26 -14.66
CA GLU A 62 15.55 20.98 -15.91
C GLU A 62 16.62 20.57 -16.93
N TYR A 63 16.24 20.53 -18.18
CA TYR A 63 17.12 20.22 -19.30
C TYR A 63 17.23 21.47 -20.20
N PRO A 64 18.41 22.08 -20.32
CA PRO A 64 18.60 23.35 -21.06
C PRO A 64 18.07 23.31 -22.49
N ASP A 65 18.21 22.15 -23.14
CA ASP A 65 17.80 21.96 -24.54
C ASP A 65 16.32 21.58 -24.71
N ILE A 66 15.57 21.48 -23.61
CA ILE A 66 14.15 21.10 -23.60
C ILE A 66 13.34 22.21 -22.89
N PRO A 67 12.80 23.20 -23.62
CA PRO A 67 12.06 24.31 -23.01
C PRO A 67 10.87 23.86 -22.13
N SER A 68 10.23 22.74 -22.47
CA SER A 68 9.12 22.18 -21.70
C SER A 68 9.55 21.56 -20.37
N SER A 69 10.85 21.38 -20.13
CA SER A 69 11.37 20.88 -18.84
C SER A 69 11.47 21.95 -17.76
N LYS A 70 11.19 23.22 -18.09
CA LYS A 70 11.19 24.30 -17.11
C LYS A 70 10.28 24.00 -15.95
N LYS A 71 10.80 24.21 -14.74
CA LYS A 71 10.11 23.92 -13.48
C LYS A 71 9.58 25.21 -12.85
N LYS A 72 8.49 25.05 -12.08
CA LYS A 72 7.88 26.16 -11.31
C LYS A 72 8.53 26.31 -9.93
N GLY A 73 9.19 25.24 -9.45
CA GLY A 73 9.85 25.20 -8.16
C GLY A 73 9.00 24.61 -7.03
N ASP A 74 8.04 23.76 -7.38
CA ASP A 74 7.17 23.03 -6.44
C ASP A 74 6.91 21.57 -6.86
N GLU A 75 7.58 21.10 -7.94
CA GLU A 75 7.30 19.80 -8.54
C GLU A 75 7.55 18.62 -7.60
N ALA A 76 8.66 18.66 -6.86
CA ALA A 76 8.98 17.60 -5.91
C ALA A 76 7.95 17.54 -4.78
N ALA A 77 7.55 18.70 -4.25
CA ALA A 77 6.51 18.75 -3.22
C ALA A 77 5.14 18.32 -3.74
N VAL A 78 4.76 18.69 -4.97
CA VAL A 78 3.50 18.27 -5.59
C VAL A 78 3.49 16.77 -5.86
N SER A 79 4.56 16.22 -6.46
CA SER A 79 4.71 14.78 -6.70
C SER A 79 4.61 13.98 -5.40
N LEU A 80 5.30 14.44 -4.36
CA LEU A 80 5.28 13.79 -3.06
C LEU A 80 3.90 13.86 -2.37
N ASN A 81 3.19 14.98 -2.47
CA ASN A 81 1.81 15.09 -1.95
C ASN A 81 0.87 14.10 -2.64
N ASN A 82 1.00 13.90 -3.96
CA ASN A 82 0.25 12.87 -4.68
C ASN A 82 0.59 11.47 -4.16
N LYS A 83 1.89 11.14 -3.94
CA LYS A 83 2.29 9.86 -3.33
C LYS A 83 1.65 9.68 -1.96
N ILE A 84 1.64 10.72 -1.11
CA ILE A 84 1.00 10.68 0.22
C ILE A 84 -0.49 10.33 0.12
N LEU A 85 -1.23 10.95 -0.81
CA LEU A 85 -2.65 10.63 -1.04
C LEU A 85 -2.85 9.17 -1.42
N TYR A 86 -2.00 8.61 -2.28
CA TYR A 86 -2.04 7.19 -2.64
C TYR A 86 -1.76 6.27 -1.45
N LEU A 87 -0.81 6.63 -0.59
CA LEU A 87 -0.48 5.87 0.61
C LEU A 87 -1.67 5.87 1.59
N GLU A 88 -2.31 7.02 1.81
CA GLU A 88 -3.51 7.13 2.65
C GLU A 88 -4.68 6.30 2.10
N GLN A 89 -4.93 6.37 0.80
CA GLN A 89 -5.95 5.55 0.15
C GLN A 89 -5.66 4.05 0.26
N SER A 90 -4.38 3.67 0.16
CA SER A 90 -3.95 2.28 0.31
C SER A 90 -4.13 1.79 1.74
N LEU A 91 -3.77 2.60 2.73
CA LEU A 91 -4.05 2.30 4.14
C LEU A 91 -5.55 2.11 4.40
N ASP A 92 -6.39 2.99 3.85
CA ASP A 92 -7.84 2.88 3.98
C ASP A 92 -8.39 1.59 3.34
N LYS A 93 -7.85 1.18 2.19
CA LYS A 93 -8.20 -0.10 1.57
C LYS A 93 -7.80 -1.28 2.47
N VAL A 94 -6.57 -1.27 3.00
CA VAL A 94 -6.10 -2.31 3.93
C VAL A 94 -6.98 -2.36 5.19
N LYS A 95 -7.34 -1.21 5.77
CA LYS A 95 -8.23 -1.16 6.95
C LYS A 95 -9.60 -1.78 6.68
N LYS A 96 -10.13 -1.65 5.47
CA LYS A 96 -11.43 -2.16 5.06
C LYS A 96 -11.42 -3.63 4.65
N LEU A 97 -10.25 -4.25 4.45
CA LEU A 97 -10.14 -5.66 4.10
C LEU A 97 -10.82 -6.55 5.14
N SER A 98 -11.61 -7.50 4.67
CA SER A 98 -12.06 -8.63 5.49
C SER A 98 -10.88 -9.59 5.69
N ALA A 99 -10.66 -10.03 6.92
CA ALA A 99 -9.65 -11.02 7.29
C ALA A 99 -10.32 -12.08 8.17
N SER A 100 -10.62 -13.22 7.58
CA SER A 100 -11.38 -14.30 8.26
C SER A 100 -10.46 -15.26 9.03
N GLY A 101 -9.27 -15.50 8.49
CA GLY A 101 -8.26 -16.39 9.06
C GLY A 101 -7.19 -15.66 9.87
N GLU A 102 -6.50 -16.41 10.74
CA GLU A 102 -5.42 -15.85 11.56
C GLU A 102 -4.26 -15.33 10.69
N GLU A 103 -3.92 -16.04 9.61
CA GLU A 103 -2.92 -15.65 8.64
C GLU A 103 -3.27 -14.30 7.97
N GLU A 104 -4.51 -14.14 7.49
CA GLU A 104 -4.98 -12.88 6.89
C GLU A 104 -4.96 -11.73 7.88
N LYS A 105 -5.34 -11.97 9.15
CA LYS A 105 -5.28 -10.95 10.21
C LYS A 105 -3.84 -10.48 10.44
N GLN A 106 -2.88 -11.39 10.47
CA GLN A 106 -1.48 -11.06 10.65
C GLN A 106 -0.92 -10.28 9.45
N ILE A 107 -1.21 -10.70 8.22
CA ILE A 107 -0.81 -9.98 6.99
C ILE A 107 -1.41 -8.58 6.98
N LYS A 108 -2.71 -8.45 7.24
CA LYS A 108 -3.40 -7.16 7.32
C LYS A 108 -2.77 -6.25 8.37
N ALA A 109 -2.48 -6.77 9.56
CA ALA A 109 -1.86 -6.00 10.65
C ALA A 109 -0.46 -5.50 10.26
N LEU A 110 0.39 -6.34 9.65
CA LEU A 110 1.71 -5.93 9.17
C LEU A 110 1.63 -4.85 8.08
N SER A 111 0.72 -5.02 7.12
CA SER A 111 0.48 -4.02 6.08
C SER A 111 0.03 -2.68 6.67
N GLN A 112 -0.90 -2.68 7.63
CA GLN A 112 -1.33 -1.48 8.35
C GLN A 112 -0.16 -0.81 9.07
N GLN A 113 0.63 -1.58 9.81
CA GLN A 113 1.80 -1.08 10.53
C GLN A 113 2.83 -0.41 9.63
N LEU A 114 3.05 -0.95 8.42
CA LEU A 114 3.94 -0.33 7.44
C LEU A 114 3.43 1.03 6.99
N TYR A 115 2.17 1.14 6.57
CA TYR A 115 1.61 2.42 6.15
C TYR A 115 1.56 3.43 7.30
N GLU A 116 1.19 3.00 8.51
CA GLU A 116 1.15 3.85 9.70
C GLU A 116 2.55 4.31 10.14
N LEU A 117 3.59 3.53 9.84
CA LEU A 117 4.98 3.93 10.04
C LEU A 117 5.42 5.00 9.01
N VAL A 118 5.16 4.75 7.72
CA VAL A 118 5.77 5.58 6.66
C VAL A 118 4.99 6.87 6.37
N ILE A 119 3.66 6.87 6.45
CA ILE A 119 2.84 8.04 6.10
C ILE A 119 3.24 9.30 6.89
N PRO A 120 3.43 9.26 8.22
CA PRO A 120 3.89 10.43 8.96
C PRO A 120 5.27 10.93 8.51
N VAL A 121 6.19 10.03 8.15
CA VAL A 121 7.52 10.37 7.66
C VAL A 121 7.45 11.04 6.29
N TYR A 122 6.59 10.52 5.39
CA TYR A 122 6.32 11.18 4.10
C TYR A 122 5.75 12.59 4.29
N LYS A 123 4.78 12.76 5.19
CA LYS A 123 4.13 14.05 5.44
C LYS A 123 5.03 15.11 6.07
N ASN A 124 5.97 14.70 6.88
CA ASN A 124 6.80 15.63 7.62
C ASN A 124 8.22 15.73 7.03
N GLU A 125 8.96 14.62 7.01
CA GLU A 125 10.39 14.63 6.73
C GLU A 125 10.65 14.64 5.22
N TYR A 126 10.03 13.74 4.45
CA TYR A 126 10.18 13.75 2.99
C TYR A 126 9.55 14.98 2.33
N LEU A 127 8.43 15.50 2.84
CA LEU A 127 7.86 16.74 2.31
C LEU A 127 8.76 17.93 2.57
N ALA A 128 9.45 17.98 3.72
CA ALA A 128 10.49 18.98 3.98
C ALA A 128 11.69 18.81 3.04
N TYR A 129 12.12 17.56 2.78
CA TYR A 129 13.17 17.26 1.81
C TYR A 129 12.79 17.69 0.39
N ALA A 130 11.58 17.39 -0.06
CA ALA A 130 11.08 17.80 -1.37
C ALA A 130 11.09 19.33 -1.54
N LYS A 131 10.62 20.08 -0.53
CA LYS A 131 10.71 21.55 -0.53
C LYS A 131 12.14 22.06 -0.54
N LEU A 132 13.08 21.35 0.10
CA LEU A 132 14.51 21.68 0.04
C LEU A 132 15.07 21.44 -1.37
N CYS A 133 14.59 20.40 -2.07
CA CYS A 133 14.94 20.15 -3.47
C CYS A 133 14.39 21.25 -4.39
N ASP A 134 13.11 21.59 -4.26
CA ASP A 134 12.44 22.64 -5.04
C ASP A 134 13.13 24.01 -4.88
N SER A 135 13.58 24.33 -3.66
CA SER A 135 14.31 25.58 -3.36
C SER A 135 15.80 25.53 -3.72
N LYS A 136 16.28 24.45 -4.38
CA LYS A 136 17.69 24.24 -4.72
C LYS A 136 18.62 24.30 -3.51
N GLY A 137 18.17 23.75 -2.38
CA GLY A 137 18.93 23.71 -1.13
C GLY A 137 20.26 22.97 -1.26
N SER A 138 21.18 23.20 -0.31
CA SER A 138 22.52 22.65 -0.37
C SER A 138 22.56 21.13 -0.34
N ARG A 139 23.55 20.54 -1.03
CA ARG A 139 23.74 19.08 -1.04
C ARG A 139 23.91 18.52 0.38
N ALA A 140 24.73 19.20 1.20
CA ALA A 140 24.98 18.77 2.57
C ALA A 140 23.69 18.68 3.40
N ALA A 141 22.79 19.69 3.29
CA ALA A 141 21.52 19.66 4.01
C ALA A 141 20.60 18.51 3.53
N LYS A 142 20.59 18.24 2.23
CA LYS A 142 19.82 17.10 1.66
C LYS A 142 20.36 15.77 2.16
N ASP A 143 21.67 15.56 2.12
CA ASP A 143 22.32 14.33 2.55
C ASP A 143 22.08 14.07 4.05
N GLU A 144 22.18 15.13 4.87
CA GLU A 144 21.89 15.03 6.30
C GLU A 144 20.45 14.62 6.58
N MET A 145 19.47 15.19 5.86
CA MET A 145 18.06 14.82 6.04
C MET A 145 17.81 13.35 5.70
N ILE A 146 18.35 12.86 4.58
CA ILE A 146 18.16 11.46 4.17
C ILE A 146 18.84 10.50 5.15
N LYS A 147 20.06 10.83 5.59
CA LYS A 147 20.76 10.07 6.62
C LYS A 147 19.93 9.96 7.91
N ASN A 148 19.36 11.07 8.37
CA ASN A 148 18.54 11.09 9.58
C ASN A 148 17.27 10.25 9.43
N ILE A 149 16.64 10.24 8.25
CA ILE A 149 15.46 9.39 7.96
C ILE A 149 15.87 7.91 8.02
N ASP A 150 16.96 7.52 7.37
CA ASP A 150 17.45 6.15 7.36
C ASP A 150 17.79 5.66 8.78
N GLU A 151 18.62 6.42 9.50
CA GLU A 151 19.03 6.08 10.87
C GLU A 151 17.83 5.91 11.83
N LYS A 152 16.79 6.72 11.65
CA LYS A 152 15.62 6.74 12.55
C LYS A 152 14.58 5.68 12.21
N TYR A 153 14.38 5.39 10.93
CA TYR A 153 13.24 4.58 10.49
C TYR A 153 13.62 3.36 9.65
N GLY A 154 14.80 3.34 9.01
CA GLY A 154 15.19 2.34 8.03
C GLY A 154 15.13 0.92 8.57
N ALA A 155 15.83 0.64 9.67
CA ALA A 155 15.87 -0.70 10.25
C ALA A 155 14.48 -1.24 10.65
N ARG A 156 13.61 -0.38 11.21
CA ARG A 156 12.25 -0.77 11.59
C ARG A 156 11.37 -1.02 10.37
N PHE A 157 11.54 -0.21 9.32
CA PHE A 157 10.84 -0.41 8.06
C PHE A 157 11.22 -1.73 7.42
N GLU A 158 12.52 -2.01 7.26
CA GLU A 158 13.02 -3.25 6.67
C GLU A 158 12.52 -4.50 7.41
N GLN A 159 12.57 -4.48 8.73
CA GLN A 159 12.07 -5.58 9.54
C GLN A 159 10.58 -5.87 9.27
N ASN A 160 9.75 -4.84 9.26
CA ASN A 160 8.31 -4.99 9.04
C ASN A 160 8.00 -5.37 7.59
N PHE A 161 8.71 -4.78 6.63
CA PHE A 161 8.54 -5.07 5.21
C PHE A 161 8.92 -6.51 4.89
N ASN A 162 10.07 -6.97 5.36
CA ASN A 162 10.51 -8.36 5.17
C ASN A 162 9.54 -9.36 5.82
N ALA A 163 9.05 -9.08 7.03
CA ALA A 163 8.06 -9.92 7.69
C ALA A 163 6.76 -10.03 6.88
N LEU A 164 6.29 -8.92 6.28
CA LEU A 164 5.13 -8.92 5.40
C LEU A 164 5.39 -9.72 4.12
N MET A 165 6.56 -9.52 3.47
CA MET A 165 6.92 -10.23 2.25
C MET A 165 7.04 -11.74 2.46
N GLU A 166 7.61 -12.19 3.56
CA GLU A 166 7.70 -13.62 3.89
C GLU A 166 6.30 -14.24 4.05
N LYS A 167 5.43 -13.60 4.82
CA LYS A 167 4.04 -14.07 4.94
C LYS A 167 3.29 -14.02 3.61
N GLY A 168 3.54 -13.00 2.80
CA GLY A 168 2.99 -12.87 1.48
C GLY A 168 3.39 -14.02 0.54
N LYS A 169 4.65 -14.45 0.58
CA LYS A 169 5.11 -15.62 -0.20
C LYS A 169 4.37 -16.89 0.19
N VAL A 170 4.23 -17.14 1.48
CA VAL A 170 3.49 -18.32 1.98
C VAL A 170 2.02 -18.26 1.56
N TYR A 171 1.38 -17.11 1.71
CA TYR A 171 -0.01 -16.89 1.30
C TYR A 171 -0.22 -17.11 -0.19
N ALA A 172 0.65 -16.53 -1.03
CA ALA A 172 0.59 -16.68 -2.49
C ALA A 172 0.73 -18.16 -2.90
N GLN A 173 1.68 -18.89 -2.33
CA GLN A 173 1.86 -20.33 -2.60
C GLN A 173 0.60 -21.13 -2.23
N LYS A 174 0.04 -20.90 -1.04
CA LYS A 174 -1.14 -21.59 -0.54
C LYS A 174 -2.37 -21.38 -1.43
N HIS A 175 -2.51 -20.19 -2.00
CA HIS A 175 -3.66 -19.81 -2.83
C HIS A 175 -3.38 -19.87 -4.34
N ASN A 176 -2.22 -20.42 -4.76
CA ASN A 176 -1.79 -20.54 -6.17
C ASN A 176 -1.74 -19.19 -6.91
N ILE A 177 -1.42 -18.10 -6.19
CA ILE A 177 -1.28 -16.76 -6.77
C ILE A 177 0.08 -16.65 -7.44
N GLN A 178 0.09 -16.36 -8.74
CA GLN A 178 1.33 -16.19 -9.51
C GLN A 178 1.89 -14.78 -9.28
N VAL A 179 3.09 -14.69 -8.72
CA VAL A 179 3.76 -13.42 -8.41
C VAL A 179 5.20 -13.46 -8.90
N ASN A 180 5.62 -12.40 -9.58
CA ASN A 180 7.04 -12.15 -9.84
C ASN A 180 7.61 -11.34 -8.68
N TRP A 181 8.41 -11.99 -7.84
CA TRP A 181 9.00 -11.37 -6.65
C TRP A 181 10.22 -10.49 -6.93
N GLY A 182 10.60 -10.34 -8.20
CA GLY A 182 11.87 -9.69 -8.57
C GLY A 182 13.07 -10.52 -8.09
N LYS A 183 14.09 -10.64 -8.92
CA LYS A 183 15.41 -11.18 -8.53
C LYS A 183 16.37 -10.03 -8.40
#